data_c49fa0142f6c79738f47e086d9a1d16b
#
_entry.id   c49fa0142f6c79738f47e086d9a1d16b
#
_cell.length_a   1.000
_cell.length_b   1.000
_cell.length_c   1.000
_cell.angle_alpha   90.00
_cell.angle_beta   90.00
_cell.angle_gamma   90.00
#
_symmetry.space_group_name_H-M   'P 1'
#
loop_
_entity.id
_entity.type
_entity.pdbx_description
1 polymer ?
#
loop_
_entity_poly.entity_id
_entity_poly.type
_entity_poly.pdbx_seq_one_letter_code
_entity_poly.pdbx_strand_id
1 'polypeptide(L)'
;MRIVLFCENKYAIDILNPIQEHVTKQHLPHEILWYIHKPKIDSFPYADQVKWTNSIQEVYDFQPEAIYVPGNIVPYYLPGVKIQVFHGYAAEKKDHWIIRRYFDTYFTQGPYFTSHFEALAKRYGDFEVLETGWPKQDWIKENLHKYDADREKLLRESGKETLILYAPTFSPRLTSLPYIKEELGKLAKERNALIVMKFHPLTRQEWVDEYREWAANKKDVLFIDKGENVTKYQLMADTLISDTSSTIYEFLLLSRPVITLGTISKDIYWENITEPDQLIAAYDHALTDPEAIAKRQWIVDNYDPYLDGNVCQRMLDGAEDYIRRHGVPKKRKLNLWRKYTSIKTFGRIKKG
;
A
#
# COMPACT_ATOMS: atom_id res chain seq x y z
N MET A 1 -19.02 16.23 7.95
CA MET A 1 -19.47 14.80 8.09
C MET A 1 -18.91 14.17 9.36
N ARG A 2 -19.63 13.16 9.88
CA ARG A 2 -19.09 12.18 10.84
C ARG A 2 -18.50 11.00 10.05
N ILE A 3 -17.21 10.79 10.20
CA ILE A 3 -16.42 9.84 9.40
C ILE A 3 -15.87 8.75 10.30
N VAL A 4 -15.93 7.49 9.85
CA VAL A 4 -15.23 6.38 10.49
C VAL A 4 -14.07 5.92 9.61
N LEU A 5 -12.87 5.86 10.17
CA LEU A 5 -11.70 5.23 9.59
C LEU A 5 -11.61 3.80 10.14
N PHE A 6 -11.98 2.81 9.31
CA PHE A 6 -12.23 1.44 9.75
C PHE A 6 -11.03 0.54 9.54
N CYS A 7 -10.29 0.25 10.62
CA CYS A 7 -9.10 -0.60 10.59
C CYS A 7 -9.42 -2.05 11.01
N GLU A 8 -9.59 -2.92 10.03
CA GLU A 8 -9.71 -4.37 10.25
C GLU A 8 -8.36 -5.04 10.50
N ASN A 9 -7.28 -4.54 9.86
CA ASN A 9 -5.93 -5.07 9.96
C ASN A 9 -4.94 -3.91 10.15
N LYS A 10 -3.72 -4.22 10.63
CA LYS A 10 -2.69 -3.23 10.96
C LYS A 10 -2.31 -2.32 9.77
N TYR A 11 -2.26 -2.86 8.55
CA TYR A 11 -1.93 -2.08 7.33
C TYR A 11 -2.93 -0.93 7.07
N ALA A 12 -4.17 -1.05 7.54
CA ALA A 12 -5.20 -0.04 7.33
C ALA A 12 -4.87 1.29 8.03
N ILE A 13 -4.05 1.26 9.09
CA ILE A 13 -3.66 2.46 9.83
C ILE A 13 -2.88 3.41 8.92
N ASP A 14 -1.82 2.92 8.28
CA ASP A 14 -0.96 3.73 7.40
C ASP A 14 -1.69 4.23 6.14
N ILE A 15 -2.71 3.47 5.69
CA ILE A 15 -3.51 3.85 4.52
C ILE A 15 -4.50 4.98 4.87
N LEU A 16 -5.10 4.92 6.05
CA LEU A 16 -6.16 5.86 6.43
C LEU A 16 -5.63 7.12 7.15
N ASN A 17 -4.42 7.05 7.72
CA ASN A 17 -3.84 8.18 8.45
C ASN A 17 -3.73 9.46 7.61
N PRO A 18 -3.39 9.43 6.31
CA PRO A 18 -3.38 10.64 5.48
C PRO A 18 -4.72 11.39 5.46
N ILE A 19 -5.86 10.67 5.51
CA ILE A 19 -7.20 11.29 5.60
C ILE A 19 -7.35 12.04 6.93
N GLN A 20 -6.94 11.43 8.05
CA GLN A 20 -6.95 12.09 9.36
C GLN A 20 -6.06 13.33 9.37
N GLU A 21 -4.82 13.19 8.86
CA GLU A 21 -3.86 14.31 8.80
C GLU A 21 -4.39 15.45 7.94
N HIS A 22 -4.96 15.14 6.78
CA HIS A 22 -5.54 16.14 5.88
C HIS A 22 -6.66 16.93 6.56
N VAL A 23 -7.63 16.24 7.18
CA VAL A 23 -8.73 16.89 7.92
C VAL A 23 -8.20 17.78 9.04
N THR A 24 -7.19 17.32 9.78
CA THR A 24 -6.60 18.08 10.89
C THR A 24 -5.82 19.30 10.39
N LYS A 25 -4.97 19.15 9.40
CA LYS A 25 -4.12 20.22 8.84
C LYS A 25 -4.94 21.31 8.15
N GLN A 26 -6.00 20.91 7.44
CA GLN A 26 -6.88 21.84 6.73
C GLN A 26 -8.02 22.39 7.60
N HIS A 27 -8.06 22.01 8.88
CA HIS A 27 -9.13 22.41 9.82
C HIS A 27 -10.55 22.18 9.28
N LEU A 28 -10.74 21.05 8.56
CA LEU A 28 -12.04 20.74 7.95
C LEU A 28 -13.09 20.40 9.02
N PRO A 29 -14.36 20.77 8.82
CA PRO A 29 -15.44 20.57 9.79
C PRO A 29 -15.94 19.10 9.78
N HIS A 30 -15.04 18.15 9.85
CA HIS A 30 -15.35 16.73 9.91
C HIS A 30 -14.99 16.15 11.27
N GLU A 31 -15.87 15.33 11.82
CA GLU A 31 -15.61 14.57 13.05
C GLU A 31 -15.17 13.14 12.68
N ILE A 32 -13.96 12.75 13.08
CA ILE A 32 -13.39 11.43 12.76
C ILE A 32 -13.38 10.55 14.00
N LEU A 33 -13.85 9.30 13.84
CA LEU A 33 -13.70 8.21 14.79
C LEU A 33 -12.94 7.06 14.14
N TRP A 34 -11.84 6.64 14.74
CA TRP A 34 -11.13 5.43 14.32
C TRP A 34 -11.75 4.19 14.96
N TYR A 35 -12.02 3.17 14.15
CA TYR A 35 -12.32 1.83 14.65
C TYR A 35 -11.10 0.93 14.51
N ILE A 36 -10.64 0.34 15.62
CA ILE A 36 -9.46 -0.54 15.67
C ILE A 36 -9.90 -1.95 16.06
N HIS A 37 -9.75 -2.89 15.12
CA HIS A 37 -10.13 -4.28 15.36
C HIS A 37 -9.08 -5.01 16.20
N LYS A 38 -9.19 -4.91 17.53
CA LYS A 38 -8.23 -5.43 18.52
C LYS A 38 -7.81 -6.90 18.32
N PRO A 39 -8.68 -7.84 17.85
CA PRO A 39 -8.23 -9.20 17.57
C PRO A 39 -7.10 -9.33 16.54
N LYS A 40 -6.86 -8.29 15.72
CA LYS A 40 -5.81 -8.28 14.69
C LYS A 40 -4.81 -7.12 14.82
N ILE A 41 -5.06 -6.18 15.73
CA ILE A 41 -4.25 -4.97 15.91
C ILE A 41 -3.93 -4.80 17.40
N ASP A 42 -2.74 -5.18 17.79
CA ASP A 42 -2.31 -5.16 19.20
C ASP A 42 -2.11 -3.73 19.73
N SER A 43 -1.58 -2.84 18.89
CA SER A 43 -1.27 -1.44 19.25
C SER A 43 -1.77 -0.48 18.18
N PHE A 44 -2.26 0.68 18.63
CA PHE A 44 -2.65 1.79 17.76
C PHE A 44 -1.74 3.00 18.06
N PRO A 45 -0.87 3.41 17.11
CA PRO A 45 0.17 4.40 17.37
C PRO A 45 -0.35 5.81 17.65
N TYR A 46 -1.58 6.12 17.27
CA TYR A 46 -2.19 7.44 17.41
C TYR A 46 -3.22 7.52 18.56
N ALA A 47 -3.21 6.54 19.49
CA ALA A 47 -4.23 6.42 20.54
C ALA A 47 -4.38 7.66 21.42
N ASP A 48 -3.29 8.39 21.65
CA ASP A 48 -3.28 9.61 22.48
C ASP A 48 -3.53 10.90 21.67
N GLN A 49 -3.67 10.79 20.34
CA GLN A 49 -3.75 11.93 19.43
C GLN A 49 -5.12 12.08 18.77
N VAL A 50 -5.87 10.99 18.61
CA VAL A 50 -7.13 10.98 17.88
C VAL A 50 -8.21 10.22 18.64
N LYS A 51 -9.48 10.50 18.31
CA LYS A 51 -10.63 9.76 18.86
C LYS A 51 -10.70 8.38 18.24
N TRP A 52 -10.68 7.33 19.05
CA TRP A 52 -10.75 5.95 18.58
C TRP A 52 -11.54 5.04 19.50
N THR A 53 -11.97 3.90 18.98
CA THR A 53 -12.65 2.84 19.72
C THR A 53 -12.31 1.45 19.16
N ASN A 54 -12.47 0.41 19.98
CA ASN A 54 -12.51 -0.99 19.55
C ASN A 54 -13.93 -1.60 19.68
N SER A 55 -14.89 -0.80 20.05
CA SER A 55 -16.29 -1.18 20.24
C SER A 55 -17.11 -0.90 18.98
N ILE A 56 -17.69 -1.95 18.39
CA ILE A 56 -18.58 -1.77 17.24
C ILE A 56 -19.90 -1.09 17.63
N GLN A 57 -20.30 -1.19 18.91
CA GLN A 57 -21.45 -0.45 19.44
C GLN A 57 -21.21 1.06 19.42
N GLU A 58 -20.03 1.50 19.88
CA GLU A 58 -19.69 2.93 19.84
C GLU A 58 -19.61 3.48 18.42
N VAL A 59 -19.12 2.67 17.45
CA VAL A 59 -19.18 3.06 16.02
C VAL A 59 -20.62 3.23 15.56
N TYR A 60 -21.53 2.34 15.98
CA TYR A 60 -22.95 2.45 15.66
C TYR A 60 -23.58 3.69 16.31
N ASP A 61 -23.30 3.95 17.58
CA ASP A 61 -23.84 5.08 18.34
C ASP A 61 -23.29 6.42 17.84
N PHE A 62 -22.08 6.44 17.28
CA PHE A 62 -21.49 7.59 16.59
C PHE A 62 -22.29 8.04 15.36
N GLN A 63 -23.12 7.15 14.78
CA GLN A 63 -23.94 7.40 13.59
C GLN A 63 -23.15 8.03 12.43
N PRO A 64 -22.10 7.31 11.92
CA PRO A 64 -21.29 7.84 10.84
C PRO A 64 -22.10 8.09 9.57
N GLU A 65 -21.70 9.11 8.81
CA GLU A 65 -22.23 9.42 7.48
C GLU A 65 -21.38 8.71 6.39
N ALA A 66 -20.07 8.53 6.65
CA ALA A 66 -19.16 7.82 5.77
C ALA A 66 -18.23 6.88 6.58
N ILE A 67 -17.90 5.71 5.99
CA ILE A 67 -16.96 4.73 6.56
C ILE A 67 -15.94 4.36 5.48
N TYR A 68 -14.68 4.73 5.68
CA TYR A 68 -13.56 4.38 4.78
C TYR A 68 -12.93 3.06 5.21
N VAL A 69 -12.81 2.11 4.29
CA VAL A 69 -12.41 0.73 4.58
C VAL A 69 -11.37 0.27 3.57
N PRO A 70 -10.10 0.07 3.95
CA PRO A 70 -9.10 -0.57 3.10
C PRO A 70 -9.31 -2.08 2.96
N GLY A 71 -9.86 -2.72 3.99
CA GLY A 71 -10.15 -4.15 4.02
C GLY A 71 -11.34 -4.56 3.18
N ASN A 72 -11.59 -5.86 3.12
CA ASN A 72 -12.61 -6.46 2.26
C ASN A 72 -13.95 -6.71 2.96
N ILE A 73 -14.06 -6.37 4.25
CA ILE A 73 -15.26 -6.62 5.06
C ILE A 73 -15.51 -5.46 6.02
N VAL A 74 -16.77 -5.14 6.18
CA VAL A 74 -17.25 -4.14 7.14
C VAL A 74 -18.61 -4.60 7.70
N PRO A 75 -18.96 -4.27 8.95
CA PRO A 75 -20.28 -4.62 9.50
C PRO A 75 -21.40 -4.01 8.66
N TYR A 76 -22.24 -4.89 8.08
CA TYR A 76 -23.30 -4.46 7.17
C TYR A 76 -24.37 -3.60 7.85
N TYR A 77 -24.53 -3.78 9.17
CA TYR A 77 -25.53 -3.11 10.00
C TYR A 77 -25.12 -1.71 10.47
N LEU A 78 -23.87 -1.31 10.31
CA LEU A 78 -23.45 0.05 10.62
C LEU A 78 -24.12 1.06 9.66
N PRO A 79 -24.54 2.22 10.15
CA PRO A 79 -24.98 3.33 9.30
C PRO A 79 -23.79 3.88 8.48
N GLY A 80 -24.05 4.82 7.60
CA GLY A 80 -23.03 5.46 6.78
C GLY A 80 -22.83 4.81 5.41
N VAL A 81 -22.36 5.62 4.46
CA VAL A 81 -21.87 5.16 3.15
C VAL A 81 -20.60 4.35 3.37
N LYS A 82 -20.54 3.13 2.87
CA LYS A 82 -19.36 2.26 2.98
C LYS A 82 -18.51 2.39 1.74
N ILE A 83 -17.31 2.91 1.93
CA ILE A 83 -16.38 3.27 0.89
C ILE A 83 -15.19 2.30 0.91
N GLN A 84 -15.00 1.55 -0.16
CA GLN A 84 -13.79 0.75 -0.34
C GLN A 84 -12.67 1.65 -0.84
N VAL A 85 -11.52 1.66 -0.13
CA VAL A 85 -10.33 2.44 -0.53
C VAL A 85 -9.11 1.56 -0.83
N PHE A 86 -9.30 0.24 -0.82
CA PHE A 86 -8.30 -0.78 -1.11
C PHE A 86 -7.07 -0.77 -0.17
N HIS A 87 -6.18 -1.76 -0.36
CA HIS A 87 -4.98 -1.93 0.47
C HIS A 87 -3.72 -2.23 -0.36
N GLY A 88 -3.67 -1.74 -1.59
CA GLY A 88 -2.54 -1.84 -2.50
C GLY A 88 -2.93 -2.02 -3.95
N TYR A 89 -1.94 -2.23 -4.81
CA TYR A 89 -2.05 -2.24 -6.27
C TYR A 89 -1.95 -3.64 -6.89
N ALA A 90 -2.09 -4.70 -6.11
CA ALA A 90 -1.92 -6.09 -6.56
C ALA A 90 -3.07 -6.54 -7.48
N ALA A 91 -3.10 -6.01 -8.71
CA ALA A 91 -4.12 -6.29 -9.73
C ALA A 91 -4.14 -7.76 -10.17
N GLU A 92 -3.00 -8.46 -10.08
CA GLU A 92 -2.86 -9.88 -10.40
C GLU A 92 -3.61 -10.81 -9.43
N LYS A 93 -3.98 -10.31 -8.25
CA LYS A 93 -4.70 -11.11 -7.24
C LYS A 93 -6.19 -11.13 -7.54
N LYS A 94 -6.73 -12.32 -7.85
CA LYS A 94 -8.17 -12.51 -8.13
C LYS A 94 -9.08 -11.95 -7.04
N ASP A 95 -8.61 -11.97 -5.79
CA ASP A 95 -9.37 -11.47 -4.62
C ASP A 95 -9.65 -9.97 -4.68
N HIS A 96 -8.79 -9.21 -5.37
CA HIS A 96 -8.94 -7.77 -5.59
C HIS A 96 -10.25 -7.43 -6.34
N TRP A 97 -10.66 -8.27 -7.27
CA TRP A 97 -11.80 -8.06 -8.17
C TRP A 97 -13.13 -8.65 -7.68
N ILE A 98 -13.15 -9.27 -6.49
CA ILE A 98 -14.35 -9.90 -5.96
C ILE A 98 -15.30 -8.88 -5.35
N ILE A 99 -16.46 -8.67 -5.97
CA ILE A 99 -17.52 -7.81 -5.41
C ILE A 99 -18.24 -8.55 -4.27
N ARG A 100 -18.01 -8.06 -3.04
CA ARG A 100 -18.59 -8.66 -1.82
C ARG A 100 -19.89 -8.01 -1.38
N ARG A 101 -20.29 -6.91 -2.01
CA ARG A 101 -21.52 -6.15 -1.76
C ARG A 101 -21.62 -5.55 -0.35
N TYR A 102 -20.51 -5.37 0.34
CA TYR A 102 -20.46 -4.60 1.57
C TYR A 102 -20.45 -3.09 1.32
N PHE A 103 -19.93 -2.69 0.17
CA PHE A 103 -19.60 -1.31 -0.16
C PHE A 103 -20.65 -0.69 -1.09
N ASP A 104 -20.91 0.59 -0.88
CA ASP A 104 -21.82 1.40 -1.69
C ASP A 104 -21.06 2.08 -2.84
N THR A 105 -19.79 2.38 -2.61
CA THR A 105 -18.89 2.96 -3.61
C THR A 105 -17.46 2.42 -3.44
N TYR A 106 -16.74 2.37 -4.55
CA TYR A 106 -15.34 1.98 -4.65
C TYR A 106 -14.54 3.19 -5.11
N PHE A 107 -13.62 3.66 -4.26
CA PHE A 107 -12.69 4.73 -4.61
C PHE A 107 -11.43 4.10 -5.15
N THR A 108 -11.27 4.22 -6.46
CA THR A 108 -10.21 3.54 -7.21
C THR A 108 -8.94 4.38 -7.30
N GLN A 109 -7.81 3.70 -7.44
CA GLN A 109 -6.49 4.32 -7.42
C GLN A 109 -6.19 5.07 -8.71
N GLY A 110 -6.57 4.53 -9.87
CA GLY A 110 -6.31 5.15 -11.16
C GLY A 110 -7.06 4.48 -12.31
N PRO A 111 -6.84 4.93 -13.56
CA PRO A 111 -7.62 4.53 -14.74
C PRO A 111 -7.73 3.02 -14.94
N TYR A 112 -6.66 2.27 -14.70
CA TYR A 112 -6.65 0.82 -14.83
C TYR A 112 -7.68 0.15 -13.89
N PHE A 113 -7.70 0.54 -12.63
CA PHE A 113 -8.64 0.00 -11.64
C PHE A 113 -10.05 0.51 -11.91
N THR A 114 -10.20 1.79 -12.24
CA THR A 114 -11.47 2.44 -12.53
C THR A 114 -12.21 1.71 -13.64
N SER A 115 -11.58 1.48 -14.79
CA SER A 115 -12.19 0.81 -15.93
C SER A 115 -12.71 -0.59 -15.60
N HIS A 116 -11.95 -1.36 -14.79
CA HIS A 116 -12.35 -2.69 -14.34
C HIS A 116 -13.54 -2.65 -13.38
N PHE A 117 -13.50 -1.74 -12.38
CA PHE A 117 -14.60 -1.62 -11.41
C PHE A 117 -15.86 -1.03 -12.04
N GLU A 118 -15.78 -0.14 -13.03
CA GLU A 118 -16.92 0.32 -13.81
C GLU A 118 -17.60 -0.81 -14.59
N ALA A 119 -16.84 -1.71 -15.20
CA ALA A 119 -17.40 -2.88 -15.86
C ALA A 119 -18.13 -3.79 -14.85
N LEU A 120 -17.57 -3.95 -13.63
CA LEU A 120 -18.24 -4.67 -12.55
C LEU A 120 -19.48 -3.91 -12.05
N ALA A 121 -19.45 -2.58 -11.94
CA ALA A 121 -20.58 -1.78 -11.52
C ALA A 121 -21.75 -1.90 -12.50
N LYS A 122 -21.49 -1.86 -13.80
CA LYS A 122 -22.51 -2.13 -14.85
C LYS A 122 -23.15 -3.51 -14.70
N ARG A 123 -22.34 -4.54 -14.35
CA ARG A 123 -22.82 -5.91 -14.17
C ARG A 123 -23.65 -6.10 -12.91
N TYR A 124 -23.25 -5.50 -11.79
CA TYR A 124 -23.89 -5.70 -10.47
C TYR A 124 -25.01 -4.70 -10.19
N GLY A 125 -24.89 -3.46 -10.65
CA GLY A 125 -25.91 -2.42 -10.58
C GLY A 125 -26.26 -1.96 -9.15
N ASP A 126 -25.35 -2.12 -8.20
CA ASP A 126 -25.61 -1.83 -6.78
C ASP A 126 -24.47 -1.10 -6.06
N PHE A 127 -23.51 -0.54 -6.79
CA PHE A 127 -22.46 0.33 -6.28
C PHE A 127 -21.97 1.31 -7.36
N GLU A 128 -21.32 2.36 -6.93
CA GLU A 128 -20.65 3.33 -7.81
C GLU A 128 -19.13 3.20 -7.75
N VAL A 129 -18.47 3.81 -8.73
CA VAL A 129 -17.01 3.88 -8.81
C VAL A 129 -16.62 5.35 -8.94
N LEU A 130 -15.62 5.76 -8.16
CA LEU A 130 -15.01 7.08 -8.25
C LEU A 130 -13.50 6.94 -8.26
N GLU A 131 -12.84 7.49 -9.26
CA GLU A 131 -11.39 7.56 -9.32
C GLU A 131 -10.88 8.71 -8.44
N THR A 132 -10.11 8.38 -7.42
CA THR A 132 -9.63 9.36 -6.43
C THR A 132 -8.12 9.41 -6.30
N GLY A 133 -7.42 8.32 -6.66
CA GLY A 133 -6.09 8.01 -6.16
C GLY A 133 -6.15 7.25 -4.83
N TRP A 134 -4.98 6.84 -4.31
CA TRP A 134 -4.85 6.11 -3.05
C TRP A 134 -4.31 7.03 -1.94
N PRO A 135 -4.90 7.05 -0.73
CA PRO A 135 -4.58 8.07 0.30
C PRO A 135 -3.10 8.19 0.64
N LYS A 136 -2.36 7.08 0.56
CA LYS A 136 -0.92 7.04 0.82
C LYS A 136 -0.11 7.93 -0.14
N GLN A 137 -0.63 8.26 -1.34
CA GLN A 137 0.05 9.14 -2.29
C GLN A 137 0.20 10.57 -1.74
N ASP A 138 -0.76 11.06 -0.98
CA ASP A 138 -0.64 12.38 -0.33
C ASP A 138 0.49 12.39 0.70
N TRP A 139 0.57 11.32 1.51
CA TRP A 139 1.67 11.17 2.46
C TRP A 139 3.02 11.06 1.74
N ILE A 140 3.10 10.28 0.65
CA ILE A 140 4.32 10.16 -0.17
C ILE A 140 4.72 11.53 -0.72
N LYS A 141 3.78 12.28 -1.29
CA LYS A 141 4.03 13.63 -1.82
C LYS A 141 4.62 14.57 -0.78
N GLU A 142 4.04 14.62 0.42
CA GLU A 142 4.55 15.45 1.51
C GLU A 142 5.94 15.02 2.00
N ASN A 143 6.23 13.73 1.96
CA ASN A 143 7.44 13.16 2.56
C ASN A 143 8.51 12.77 1.51
N LEU A 144 8.33 13.14 0.24
CA LEU A 144 9.20 12.71 -0.87
C LEU A 144 10.68 13.03 -0.61
N HIS A 145 10.97 14.17 0.01
CA HIS A 145 12.32 14.66 0.33
C HIS A 145 12.71 14.53 1.82
N LYS A 146 11.85 13.90 2.62
CA LYS A 146 12.05 13.80 4.07
C LYS A 146 13.35 13.13 4.48
N TYR A 147 13.84 12.22 3.67
CA TYR A 147 15.00 11.39 3.97
C TYR A 147 16.22 11.70 3.09
N ASP A 148 16.23 12.83 2.37
CA ASP A 148 17.33 13.21 1.49
C ASP A 148 18.65 13.36 2.27
N ALA A 149 18.61 13.97 3.45
CA ALA A 149 19.79 14.09 4.31
C ALA A 149 20.32 12.73 4.81
N ASP A 150 19.41 11.79 5.14
CA ASP A 150 19.79 10.42 5.52
C ASP A 150 20.42 9.69 4.33
N ARG A 151 19.85 9.84 3.13
CA ARG A 151 20.38 9.29 1.89
C ARG A 151 21.78 9.81 1.60
N GLU A 152 21.98 11.13 1.62
CA GLU A 152 23.28 11.76 1.39
C GLU A 152 24.33 11.31 2.40
N LYS A 153 23.94 11.17 3.66
CA LYS A 153 24.81 10.64 4.70
C LYS A 153 25.27 9.21 4.39
N LEU A 154 24.35 8.31 4.05
CA LEU A 154 24.66 6.92 3.72
C LEU A 154 25.59 6.82 2.49
N LEU A 155 25.32 7.57 1.43
CA LEU A 155 26.16 7.59 0.23
C LEU A 155 27.56 8.13 0.54
N ARG A 156 27.68 9.22 1.29
CA ARG A 156 28.98 9.78 1.70
C ARG A 156 29.79 8.81 2.56
N GLU A 157 29.16 8.16 3.55
CA GLU A 157 29.83 7.22 4.46
C GLU A 157 30.28 5.94 3.73
N SER A 158 29.52 5.48 2.76
CA SER A 158 29.89 4.31 1.93
C SER A 158 30.84 4.63 0.78
N GLY A 159 30.96 5.91 0.41
CA GLY A 159 31.69 6.36 -0.78
C GLY A 159 31.04 5.94 -2.09
N LYS A 160 29.70 5.81 -2.09
CA LYS A 160 28.89 5.35 -3.23
C LYS A 160 28.09 6.50 -3.83
N GLU A 161 27.63 6.32 -5.09
CA GLU A 161 26.90 7.36 -5.83
C GLU A 161 25.40 7.07 -5.90
N THR A 162 25.00 5.80 -5.88
CA THR A 162 23.61 5.37 -6.01
C THR A 162 23.20 4.46 -4.86
N LEU A 163 21.92 4.47 -4.51
CA LEU A 163 21.34 3.63 -3.47
C LEU A 163 20.34 2.67 -4.10
N ILE A 164 20.58 1.37 -3.96
CA ILE A 164 19.71 0.30 -4.44
C ILE A 164 19.06 -0.38 -3.25
N LEU A 165 17.74 -0.42 -3.22
CA LEU A 165 17.00 -1.17 -2.20
C LEU A 165 16.79 -2.63 -2.66
N TYR A 166 17.24 -3.58 -1.85
CA TYR A 166 16.87 -4.98 -2.01
C TYR A 166 15.82 -5.36 -0.96
N ALA A 167 14.60 -5.62 -1.42
CA ALA A 167 13.45 -5.92 -0.55
C ALA A 167 12.70 -7.17 -1.03
N PRO A 168 13.21 -8.38 -0.69
CA PRO A 168 12.60 -9.64 -1.13
C PRO A 168 11.34 -9.99 -0.33
N THR A 169 10.48 -10.86 -0.92
CA THR A 169 9.37 -11.48 -0.19
C THR A 169 9.87 -12.48 0.86
N PHE A 170 9.03 -12.74 1.85
CA PHE A 170 9.33 -13.74 2.90
C PHE A 170 8.91 -15.17 2.53
N SER A 171 8.14 -15.34 1.44
CA SER A 171 7.62 -16.65 1.04
C SER A 171 8.76 -17.56 0.55
N PRO A 172 8.98 -18.74 1.16
CA PRO A 172 10.13 -19.58 0.83
C PRO A 172 10.18 -20.09 -0.62
N ARG A 173 9.03 -20.11 -1.31
CA ARG A 173 8.93 -20.58 -2.70
C ARG A 173 9.07 -19.46 -3.74
N LEU A 174 9.03 -18.20 -3.28
CA LEU A 174 8.99 -17.04 -4.17
C LEU A 174 10.16 -16.09 -3.92
N THR A 175 10.90 -16.29 -2.82
CA THR A 175 12.00 -15.41 -2.44
C THR A 175 13.25 -15.67 -3.26
N SER A 176 13.90 -14.59 -3.67
CA SER A 176 15.20 -14.60 -4.35
C SER A 176 16.41 -14.81 -3.42
N LEU A 177 16.20 -14.79 -2.08
CA LEU A 177 17.25 -14.88 -1.06
C LEU A 177 18.27 -16.02 -1.27
N PRO A 178 17.89 -17.26 -1.69
CA PRO A 178 18.85 -18.34 -1.86
C PRO A 178 19.88 -18.13 -2.98
N TYR A 179 19.61 -17.21 -3.94
CA TYR A 179 20.32 -17.21 -5.22
C TYR A 179 21.06 -15.90 -5.54
N ILE A 180 20.64 -14.75 -4.99
CA ILE A 180 21.01 -13.43 -5.51
C ILE A 180 22.19 -12.76 -4.78
N LYS A 181 22.59 -13.28 -3.62
CA LYS A 181 23.55 -12.63 -2.72
C LYS A 181 24.86 -12.19 -3.39
N GLU A 182 25.47 -13.08 -4.15
CA GLU A 182 26.75 -12.82 -4.81
C GLU A 182 26.59 -11.77 -5.93
N GLU A 183 25.50 -11.83 -6.68
CA GLU A 183 25.22 -10.88 -7.76
C GLU A 183 24.90 -9.48 -7.23
N LEU A 184 24.27 -9.34 -6.07
CA LEU A 184 24.15 -8.05 -5.37
C LEU A 184 25.52 -7.46 -5.02
N GLY A 185 26.45 -8.31 -4.56
CA GLY A 185 27.81 -7.87 -4.26
C GLY A 185 28.62 -7.46 -5.50
N LYS A 186 28.42 -8.13 -6.65
CA LYS A 186 29.01 -7.72 -7.93
C LYS A 186 28.44 -6.40 -8.41
N LEU A 187 27.11 -6.26 -8.40
CA LEU A 187 26.41 -5.04 -8.79
C LEU A 187 26.88 -3.83 -7.98
N ALA A 188 27.00 -3.98 -6.65
CA ALA A 188 27.47 -2.92 -5.74
C ALA A 188 28.84 -2.40 -6.12
N LYS A 189 29.74 -3.27 -6.55
CA LYS A 189 31.11 -2.92 -6.97
C LYS A 189 31.14 -2.32 -8.38
N GLU A 190 30.50 -2.99 -9.35
CA GLU A 190 30.59 -2.62 -10.76
C GLU A 190 29.82 -1.36 -11.11
N ARG A 191 28.77 -1.02 -10.33
CA ARG A 191 27.93 0.18 -10.56
C ARG A 191 28.08 1.24 -9.48
N ASN A 192 29.13 1.14 -8.66
CA ASN A 192 29.41 2.08 -7.58
C ASN A 192 28.18 2.37 -6.69
N ALA A 193 27.43 1.31 -6.36
CA ALA A 193 26.16 1.41 -5.65
C ALA A 193 26.25 0.93 -4.19
N LEU A 194 25.46 1.54 -3.31
CA LEU A 194 25.17 1.03 -1.98
C LEU A 194 23.91 0.15 -2.04
N ILE A 195 24.05 -1.14 -1.72
CA ILE A 195 22.92 -2.05 -1.57
C ILE A 195 22.38 -1.94 -0.15
N VAL A 196 21.16 -1.45 -0.01
CA VAL A 196 20.43 -1.44 1.26
C VAL A 196 19.45 -2.61 1.27
N MET A 197 19.64 -3.54 2.19
CA MET A 197 18.81 -4.75 2.31
C MET A 197 17.80 -4.60 3.43
N LYS A 198 16.50 -4.62 3.08
CA LYS A 198 15.38 -4.53 4.02
C LYS A 198 14.44 -5.70 3.86
N PHE A 199 14.54 -6.64 4.80
CA PHE A 199 13.73 -7.86 4.75
C PHE A 199 12.36 -7.69 5.37
N HIS A 200 11.41 -8.49 4.90
CA HIS A 200 10.07 -8.53 5.47
C HIS A 200 10.11 -9.04 6.93
N PRO A 201 9.28 -8.54 7.85
CA PRO A 201 9.26 -9.00 9.25
C PRO A 201 9.10 -10.52 9.43
N LEU A 202 8.40 -11.18 8.52
CA LEU A 202 8.18 -12.64 8.51
C LEU A 202 9.29 -13.44 7.84
N THR A 203 10.35 -12.82 7.35
CA THR A 203 11.50 -13.54 6.78
C THR A 203 12.14 -14.45 7.85
N ARG A 204 12.48 -15.68 7.46
CA ARG A 204 13.13 -16.67 8.35
C ARG A 204 14.39 -16.12 8.96
N GLN A 205 14.63 -16.43 10.23
CA GLN A 205 15.76 -15.89 10.97
C GLN A 205 17.11 -16.32 10.39
N GLU A 206 17.21 -17.54 9.85
CA GLU A 206 18.42 -18.06 9.20
C GLU A 206 18.88 -17.15 8.05
N TRP A 207 17.96 -16.70 7.19
CA TRP A 207 18.26 -15.75 6.12
C TRP A 207 18.71 -14.38 6.66
N VAL A 208 18.08 -13.91 7.72
CA VAL A 208 18.44 -12.65 8.36
C VAL A 208 19.85 -12.69 8.90
N ASP A 209 20.22 -13.77 9.58
CA ASP A 209 21.53 -13.92 10.20
C ASP A 209 22.61 -14.08 9.12
N GLU A 210 22.37 -14.90 8.10
CA GLU A 210 23.27 -15.09 6.95
C GLU A 210 23.59 -13.76 6.23
N TYR A 211 22.55 -12.99 5.89
CA TYR A 211 22.74 -11.73 5.16
C TYR A 211 23.31 -10.61 6.03
N ARG A 212 23.02 -10.61 7.33
CA ARG A 212 23.64 -9.69 8.28
C ARG A 212 25.14 -9.96 8.41
N GLU A 213 25.52 -11.23 8.54
CA GLU A 213 26.93 -11.65 8.60
C GLU A 213 27.66 -11.32 7.29
N TRP A 214 27.03 -11.60 6.14
CA TRP A 214 27.59 -11.27 4.84
C TRP A 214 27.82 -9.77 4.64
N ALA A 215 26.98 -8.90 5.21
CA ALA A 215 27.08 -7.45 5.13
C ALA A 215 28.11 -6.86 6.12
N ALA A 216 28.38 -7.53 7.25
CA ALA A 216 29.06 -6.95 8.43
C ALA A 216 30.43 -6.29 8.13
N ASN A 217 31.17 -6.80 7.12
CA ASN A 217 32.49 -6.30 6.76
C ASN A 217 32.52 -5.61 5.37
N LYS A 218 31.38 -5.22 4.83
CA LYS A 218 31.25 -4.59 3.51
C LYS A 218 30.83 -3.12 3.67
N LYS A 219 31.47 -2.24 2.93
CA LYS A 219 31.09 -0.81 2.89
C LYS A 219 29.99 -0.51 1.88
N ASP A 220 29.81 -1.41 0.92
CA ASP A 220 28.88 -1.28 -0.20
C ASP A 220 27.55 -2.03 0.02
N VAL A 221 27.37 -2.61 1.19
CA VAL A 221 26.15 -3.33 1.56
C VAL A 221 25.73 -2.97 2.99
N LEU A 222 24.49 -2.58 3.19
CA LEU A 222 23.90 -2.22 4.47
C LEU A 222 22.70 -3.11 4.77
N PHE A 223 22.73 -3.82 5.89
CA PHE A 223 21.59 -4.61 6.37
C PHE A 223 20.76 -3.79 7.35
N ILE A 224 19.46 -3.68 7.10
CA ILE A 224 18.50 -2.94 7.92
C ILE A 224 17.65 -3.90 8.75
N ASP A 225 17.47 -3.58 10.01
CA ASP A 225 16.66 -4.37 10.93
C ASP A 225 15.20 -4.47 10.50
N LYS A 226 14.56 -5.61 10.81
CA LYS A 226 13.18 -5.92 10.41
C LYS A 226 12.15 -4.89 10.92
N GLY A 227 12.41 -4.24 12.05
CA GLY A 227 11.52 -3.25 12.67
C GLY A 227 11.42 -1.91 11.94
N GLU A 228 12.41 -1.58 11.11
CA GLU A 228 12.43 -0.32 10.35
C GLU A 228 11.33 -0.28 9.27
N ASN A 229 10.84 0.93 8.97
CA ASN A 229 9.84 1.12 7.92
C ASN A 229 10.47 1.06 6.52
N VAL A 230 10.00 0.14 5.68
CA VAL A 230 10.49 -0.01 4.31
C VAL A 230 10.27 1.24 3.45
N THR A 231 9.22 2.01 3.70
CA THR A 231 8.89 3.22 2.93
C THR A 231 10.00 4.28 3.02
N LYS A 232 10.69 4.39 4.17
CA LYS A 232 11.88 5.24 4.29
C LYS A 232 12.92 4.91 3.22
N TYR A 233 13.23 3.62 3.08
CA TYR A 233 14.23 3.16 2.12
C TYR A 233 13.76 3.20 0.68
N GLN A 234 12.46 3.00 0.45
CA GLN A 234 11.86 3.24 -0.88
C GLN A 234 12.03 4.70 -1.32
N LEU A 235 11.80 5.67 -0.44
CA LEU A 235 11.95 7.09 -0.78
C LEU A 235 13.40 7.47 -1.03
N MET A 236 14.37 6.82 -0.36
CA MET A 236 15.80 7.07 -0.55
C MET A 236 16.40 6.36 -1.77
N ALA A 237 15.87 5.21 -2.18
CA ALA A 237 16.49 4.36 -3.20
C ALA A 237 16.27 4.88 -4.63
N ASP A 238 17.28 4.70 -5.48
CA ASP A 238 17.21 5.01 -6.91
C ASP A 238 16.63 3.83 -7.71
N THR A 239 16.81 2.60 -7.23
CA THR A 239 16.35 1.36 -7.86
C THR A 239 15.88 0.36 -6.79
N LEU A 240 14.86 -0.43 -7.11
CA LEU A 240 14.41 -1.56 -6.30
C LEU A 240 14.78 -2.88 -6.96
N ILE A 241 15.39 -3.78 -6.20
CA ILE A 241 15.53 -5.19 -6.54
C ILE A 241 14.61 -6.00 -5.62
N SER A 242 13.80 -6.88 -6.19
CA SER A 242 12.82 -7.68 -5.45
C SER A 242 12.56 -9.02 -6.16
N ASP A 243 11.44 -9.65 -5.83
CA ASP A 243 10.97 -10.89 -6.45
C ASP A 243 9.45 -10.84 -6.67
N THR A 244 8.65 -11.17 -5.67
CA THR A 244 7.18 -11.11 -5.73
C THR A 244 6.62 -10.37 -4.53
N SER A 245 6.46 -9.06 -4.64
CA SER A 245 6.05 -8.19 -3.54
C SER A 245 5.14 -7.05 -4.01
N SER A 246 4.17 -6.65 -3.18
CA SER A 246 3.35 -5.45 -3.43
C SER A 246 4.17 -4.14 -3.40
N THR A 247 5.33 -4.15 -2.77
CA THR A 247 6.31 -3.07 -2.73
C THR A 247 6.77 -2.62 -4.12
N ILE A 248 6.74 -3.51 -5.11
CA ILE A 248 7.09 -3.26 -6.50
C ILE A 248 6.25 -2.12 -7.08
N TYR A 249 4.92 -2.22 -6.97
CA TYR A 249 4.02 -1.20 -7.51
C TYR A 249 4.19 0.14 -6.81
N GLU A 250 4.31 0.14 -5.47
CA GLU A 250 4.54 1.38 -4.72
C GLU A 250 5.85 2.08 -5.14
N PHE A 251 6.89 1.31 -5.48
CA PHE A 251 8.15 1.85 -5.94
C PHE A 251 8.08 2.35 -7.40
N LEU A 252 7.40 1.62 -8.29
CA LEU A 252 7.17 2.04 -9.68
C LEU A 252 6.42 3.38 -9.77
N LEU A 253 5.48 3.63 -8.84
CA LEU A 253 4.75 4.90 -8.75
C LEU A 253 5.62 6.10 -8.35
N LEU A 254 6.85 5.86 -7.85
CA LEU A 254 7.88 6.91 -7.72
C LEU A 254 8.60 7.20 -9.05
N SER A 255 8.18 6.58 -10.15
CA SER A 255 8.83 6.63 -11.49
C SER A 255 10.28 6.12 -11.46
N ARG A 256 10.60 5.17 -10.56
CA ARG A 256 11.95 4.60 -10.40
C ARG A 256 11.98 3.15 -10.89
N PRO A 257 13.15 2.68 -11.43
CA PRO A 257 13.28 1.35 -11.98
C PRO A 257 13.17 0.24 -10.94
N VAL A 258 12.55 -0.87 -11.36
CA VAL A 258 12.43 -2.11 -10.59
C VAL A 258 13.01 -3.26 -11.40
N ILE A 259 13.71 -4.15 -10.70
CA ILE A 259 14.18 -5.42 -11.23
C ILE A 259 13.69 -6.54 -10.31
N THR A 260 13.12 -7.59 -10.89
CA THR A 260 12.68 -8.76 -10.11
C THR A 260 13.40 -10.03 -10.58
N LEU A 261 13.65 -10.94 -9.64
CA LEU A 261 14.12 -12.30 -9.95
C LEU A 261 12.96 -13.28 -9.76
N GLY A 262 12.50 -13.86 -10.87
CA GLY A 262 11.49 -14.92 -10.86
C GLY A 262 10.10 -14.50 -10.36
N THR A 263 9.65 -13.28 -10.68
CA THR A 263 8.30 -12.84 -10.27
C THR A 263 7.22 -13.72 -10.88
N ILE A 264 6.14 -13.98 -10.13
CA ILE A 264 4.96 -14.70 -10.61
C ILE A 264 3.90 -13.79 -11.25
N SER A 265 4.14 -12.49 -11.29
CA SER A 265 3.25 -11.53 -11.96
C SER A 265 3.14 -11.86 -13.45
N LYS A 266 1.93 -11.77 -14.00
CA LYS A 266 1.66 -12.08 -15.41
C LYS A 266 1.91 -10.90 -16.33
N ASP A 267 1.45 -9.74 -15.89
CA ASP A 267 1.60 -8.48 -16.63
C ASP A 267 2.80 -7.72 -16.02
N ILE A 268 3.96 -7.83 -16.67
CA ILE A 268 5.21 -7.28 -16.17
C ILE A 268 5.54 -6.01 -16.96
N TYR A 269 5.61 -4.89 -16.24
CA TYR A 269 5.95 -3.55 -16.76
C TYR A 269 7.30 -3.05 -16.24
N TRP A 270 8.17 -3.97 -15.83
CA TRP A 270 9.52 -3.73 -15.30
C TRP A 270 10.45 -4.86 -15.75
N GLU A 271 11.73 -4.78 -15.39
CA GLU A 271 12.68 -5.84 -15.69
C GLU A 271 12.45 -7.07 -14.79
N ASN A 272 12.32 -8.24 -15.41
CA ASN A 272 12.25 -9.51 -14.69
C ASN A 272 13.27 -10.49 -15.25
N ILE A 273 14.19 -10.92 -14.41
CA ILE A 273 15.21 -11.91 -14.74
C ILE A 273 14.83 -13.29 -14.20
N THR A 274 15.32 -14.32 -14.84
CA THR A 274 15.13 -15.71 -14.42
C THR A 274 16.36 -16.31 -13.78
N GLU A 275 17.54 -15.78 -14.11
CA GLU A 275 18.83 -16.20 -13.57
C GLU A 275 19.53 -15.00 -12.90
N PRO A 276 20.18 -15.24 -11.73
CA PRO A 276 20.83 -14.16 -10.96
C PRO A 276 21.92 -13.40 -11.71
N ASP A 277 22.68 -14.08 -12.57
CA ASP A 277 23.77 -13.49 -13.36
C ASP A 277 23.33 -12.46 -14.41
N GLN A 278 22.02 -12.40 -14.71
CA GLN A 278 21.41 -11.40 -15.55
C GLN A 278 21.23 -10.02 -14.84
N LEU A 279 21.46 -9.94 -13.52
CA LEU A 279 21.13 -8.79 -12.70
C LEU A 279 21.76 -7.50 -13.17
N ILE A 280 23.04 -7.51 -13.51
CA ILE A 280 23.78 -6.29 -13.91
C ILE A 280 23.27 -5.78 -15.27
N ALA A 281 23.06 -6.67 -16.22
CA ALA A 281 22.52 -6.31 -17.53
C ALA A 281 21.09 -5.75 -17.41
N ALA A 282 20.26 -6.36 -16.57
CA ALA A 282 18.89 -5.90 -16.31
C ALA A 282 18.89 -4.52 -15.60
N TYR A 283 19.85 -4.28 -14.70
CA TYR A 283 19.99 -2.98 -14.04
C TYR A 283 20.31 -1.87 -15.07
N ASP A 284 21.28 -2.11 -15.95
CA ASP A 284 21.64 -1.13 -16.98
C ASP A 284 20.48 -0.87 -17.96
N HIS A 285 19.78 -1.93 -18.37
CA HIS A 285 18.62 -1.86 -19.26
C HIS A 285 17.47 -1.07 -18.61
N ALA A 286 17.14 -1.38 -17.35
CA ALA A 286 16.06 -0.69 -16.61
C ALA A 286 16.29 0.83 -16.51
N LEU A 287 17.55 1.29 -16.51
CA LEU A 287 17.90 2.70 -16.40
C LEU A 287 17.90 3.44 -17.74
N THR A 288 18.29 2.78 -18.81
CA THR A 288 18.66 3.45 -20.07
C THR A 288 17.75 3.10 -21.25
N ASP A 289 17.10 1.96 -21.22
CA ASP A 289 16.26 1.51 -22.34
C ASP A 289 14.95 2.30 -22.43
N PRO A 290 14.63 2.91 -23.59
CA PRO A 290 13.41 3.69 -23.77
C PRO A 290 12.11 2.90 -23.56
N GLU A 291 12.10 1.60 -23.91
CA GLU A 291 10.90 0.75 -23.72
C GLU A 291 10.68 0.45 -22.24
N ALA A 292 11.74 0.16 -21.48
CA ALA A 292 11.67 -0.04 -20.03
C ALA A 292 11.18 1.24 -19.33
N ILE A 293 11.63 2.40 -19.75
CA ILE A 293 11.17 3.71 -19.25
C ILE A 293 9.69 3.93 -19.58
N ALA A 294 9.27 3.64 -20.81
CA ALA A 294 7.88 3.81 -21.24
C ALA A 294 6.92 2.86 -20.49
N LYS A 295 7.31 1.60 -20.26
CA LYS A 295 6.54 0.64 -19.46
C LYS A 295 6.35 1.12 -18.03
N ARG A 296 7.40 1.65 -17.41
CA ARG A 296 7.32 2.23 -16.05
C ARG A 296 6.40 3.44 -16.02
N GLN A 297 6.48 4.34 -17.00
CA GLN A 297 5.60 5.50 -17.10
C GLN A 297 4.15 5.06 -17.28
N TRP A 298 3.89 4.01 -18.05
CA TRP A 298 2.55 3.46 -18.20
C TRP A 298 1.94 3.04 -16.85
N ILE A 299 2.73 2.43 -15.94
CA ILE A 299 2.26 2.11 -14.57
C ILE A 299 1.88 3.38 -13.81
N VAL A 300 2.72 4.42 -13.86
CA VAL A 300 2.42 5.70 -13.20
C VAL A 300 1.10 6.27 -13.72
N ASP A 301 0.93 6.34 -15.04
CA ASP A 301 -0.22 6.96 -15.67
C ASP A 301 -1.53 6.17 -15.48
N ASN A 302 -1.44 4.85 -15.29
CA ASN A 302 -2.63 3.99 -15.26
C ASN A 302 -2.96 3.42 -13.89
N TYR A 303 -1.97 3.20 -13.01
CA TYR A 303 -2.22 2.62 -11.69
C TYR A 303 -2.58 3.66 -10.65
N ASP A 304 -1.81 4.76 -10.57
CA ASP A 304 -2.14 5.89 -9.67
C ASP A 304 -1.37 7.15 -10.09
N PRO A 305 -1.91 7.97 -10.98
CA PRO A 305 -1.26 9.20 -11.43
C PRO A 305 -1.35 10.36 -10.44
N TYR A 306 -1.88 10.15 -9.25
CA TYR A 306 -2.30 11.20 -8.33
C TYR A 306 -1.26 11.53 -7.24
N LEU A 307 -0.01 11.79 -7.63
CA LEU A 307 1.01 12.31 -6.70
C LEU A 307 0.93 13.85 -6.60
N ASP A 308 -0.29 14.39 -6.47
CA ASP A 308 -0.59 15.82 -6.49
C ASP A 308 -0.90 16.44 -5.11
N GLY A 309 -1.03 15.59 -4.07
CA GLY A 309 -1.34 16.03 -2.70
C GLY A 309 -2.83 16.33 -2.46
N ASN A 310 -3.72 15.89 -3.37
CA ASN A 310 -5.16 16.18 -3.31
C ASN A 310 -6.03 14.92 -3.26
N VAL A 311 -5.45 13.75 -3.05
CA VAL A 311 -6.19 12.47 -3.01
C VAL A 311 -7.19 12.47 -1.85
N CYS A 312 -6.77 12.84 -0.65
CA CYS A 312 -7.64 12.85 0.52
C CYS A 312 -8.78 13.85 0.37
N GLN A 313 -8.53 15.03 -0.23
CA GLN A 313 -9.60 15.99 -0.54
C GLN A 313 -10.61 15.41 -1.54
N ARG A 314 -10.14 14.82 -2.65
CA ARG A 314 -11.02 14.15 -3.62
C ARG A 314 -11.88 13.06 -2.98
N MET A 315 -11.32 12.31 -2.04
CA MET A 315 -12.06 11.27 -1.32
C MET A 315 -13.16 11.86 -0.43
N LEU A 316 -12.88 12.95 0.29
CA LEU A 316 -13.86 13.63 1.12
C LEU A 316 -14.99 14.24 0.27
N ASP A 317 -14.64 14.95 -0.79
CA ASP A 317 -15.59 15.55 -1.74
C ASP A 317 -16.46 14.46 -2.40
N GLY A 318 -15.85 13.33 -2.79
CA GLY A 318 -16.54 12.20 -3.39
C GLY A 318 -17.55 11.55 -2.44
N ALA A 319 -17.23 11.45 -1.16
CA ALA A 319 -18.16 10.94 -0.15
C ALA A 319 -19.33 11.90 0.08
N GLU A 320 -19.07 13.20 0.15
CA GLU A 320 -20.10 14.24 0.28
C GLU A 320 -21.02 14.28 -0.94
N ASP A 321 -20.44 14.20 -2.15
CA ASP A 321 -21.20 14.16 -3.39
C ASP A 321 -22.09 12.91 -3.47
N TYR A 322 -21.57 11.74 -3.09
CA TYR A 322 -22.38 10.52 -3.02
C TYR A 322 -23.57 10.70 -2.06
N ILE A 323 -23.32 11.21 -0.86
CA ILE A 323 -24.37 11.42 0.15
C ILE A 323 -25.40 12.44 -0.35
N ARG A 324 -24.97 13.50 -0.99
CA ARG A 324 -25.84 14.54 -1.57
C ARG A 324 -26.76 13.98 -2.66
N ARG A 325 -26.24 13.09 -3.54
CA ARG A 325 -27.01 12.50 -4.67
C ARG A 325 -27.94 11.37 -4.23
N HIS A 326 -27.52 10.53 -3.29
CA HIS A 326 -28.20 9.26 -2.96
C HIS A 326 -28.69 9.17 -1.52
N GLY A 327 -28.24 10.07 -0.65
CA GLY A 327 -28.39 9.92 0.79
C GLY A 327 -27.53 8.76 1.34
N VAL A 328 -27.72 8.46 2.62
CA VAL A 328 -27.04 7.33 3.28
C VAL A 328 -27.84 6.05 3.06
N PRO A 329 -27.26 5.01 2.43
CA PRO A 329 -27.96 3.77 2.13
C PRO A 329 -28.44 3.04 3.39
N LYS A 330 -29.73 2.75 3.48
CA LYS A 330 -30.35 2.04 4.62
C LYS A 330 -30.32 0.52 4.46
N LYS A 331 -30.22 0.00 3.23
CA LYS A 331 -30.24 -1.45 2.92
C LYS A 331 -29.23 -1.76 1.83
N ARG A 332 -28.64 -2.97 1.89
CA ARG A 332 -27.70 -3.50 0.91
C ARG A 332 -28.08 -4.91 0.50
N LYS A 333 -27.82 -5.27 -0.77
CA LYS A 333 -28.11 -6.61 -1.33
C LYS A 333 -27.05 -7.62 -0.87
N LEU A 334 -26.96 -7.88 0.42
CA LEU A 334 -25.99 -8.80 1.01
C LEU A 334 -26.61 -10.16 1.27
N ASN A 335 -25.95 -11.26 0.87
CA ASN A 335 -26.43 -12.61 1.14
C ASN A 335 -26.27 -13.00 2.63
N LEU A 336 -26.99 -14.05 3.06
CA LEU A 336 -27.02 -14.49 4.44
C LEU A 336 -25.65 -14.91 4.98
N TRP A 337 -24.82 -15.56 4.15
CA TRP A 337 -23.47 -15.96 4.55
C TRP A 337 -22.59 -14.76 4.89
N ARG A 338 -22.62 -13.72 4.08
CA ARG A 338 -21.84 -12.49 4.34
C ARG A 338 -22.36 -11.71 5.54
N LYS A 339 -23.68 -11.72 5.78
CA LYS A 339 -24.26 -11.16 7.02
C LYS A 339 -23.74 -11.94 8.23
N TYR A 340 -23.78 -13.27 8.16
CA TYR A 340 -23.24 -14.12 9.22
C TYR A 340 -21.75 -13.88 9.46
N THR A 341 -20.93 -13.86 8.41
CA THR A 341 -19.49 -13.60 8.52
C THR A 341 -19.21 -12.25 9.18
N SER A 342 -19.93 -11.21 8.79
CA SER A 342 -19.80 -9.87 9.37
C SER A 342 -20.14 -9.89 10.89
N ILE A 343 -21.21 -10.55 11.29
CA ILE A 343 -21.59 -10.69 12.71
C ILE A 343 -20.55 -11.54 13.48
N LYS A 344 -20.07 -12.64 12.88
CA LYS A 344 -19.05 -13.50 13.49
C LYS A 344 -17.74 -12.75 13.74
N THR A 345 -17.35 -11.88 12.82
CA THR A 345 -16.08 -11.12 12.90
C THR A 345 -16.18 -9.95 13.88
N PHE A 346 -17.26 -9.19 13.85
CA PHE A 346 -17.36 -7.91 14.57
C PHE A 346 -18.37 -7.89 15.72
N GLY A 347 -19.16 -8.94 15.88
CA GLY A 347 -20.20 -9.01 16.89
C GLY A 347 -21.54 -8.40 16.44
N ARG A 348 -22.46 -8.27 17.39
CA ARG A 348 -23.79 -7.67 17.22
C ARG A 348 -23.87 -6.34 17.93
N ILE A 349 -24.73 -5.45 17.44
CA ILE A 349 -25.11 -4.22 18.14
C ILE A 349 -26.41 -4.44 18.91
N LYS A 350 -26.55 -3.73 20.02
CA LYS A 350 -27.83 -3.54 20.70
C LYS A 350 -28.54 -2.37 20.02
N LYS A 351 -29.72 -2.61 19.48
CA LYS A 351 -30.60 -1.53 19.03
C LYS A 351 -31.40 -1.11 20.24
N GLY A 352 -31.23 0.14 20.66
CA GLY A 352 -32.11 0.75 21.64
C GLY A 352 -33.55 0.85 21.12
#